data_8e163fe2595ddf1817147868c479cb8d
#
_entry.id   8e163fe2595ddf1817147868c479cb8d
#
_cell.length_a   1.000
_cell.length_b   1.000
_cell.length_c   1.000
_cell.angle_alpha   90.00
_cell.angle_beta   90.00
_cell.angle_gamma   90.00
#
_symmetry.space_group_name_H-M   'P 1'
#
loop_
_entity.id
_entity.type
_entity.pdbx_description
1 polymer ?
#
loop_
_entity_poly.entity_id
_entity_poly.type
_entity_poly.pdbx_seq_one_letter_code
_entity_poly.pdbx_strand_id
1 'polypeptide(L)'
;MPYIPFTDEQKIMANSVDLEYFLRSRGEKLEKVGREYKLIYSDGSGRHDSITMSGSTWFDHKNQTGGGAIKFMQYFYGMSFTDAVQNLLGYTVSPLTRNMPETAPEPKKEFTLPPKNKTMNLVYAYLIKQRYIAPEVVSFFAKEGKIYEDSEHHNAVFVGFDENGVPRQAHKRSTNSYGKTFRITVEGSDTDFSFAHYGTSGRLYVFEATIDMLSYITLHPDNWQEHSYIVMNGVYESAVLKALNNHENLQHIVICTDNDEGGIDAYDRLSDILREQGYTNVTRIYPTYKDFNEDLKARNGQSAIIAVPHERKRIYHNSVDALNYYPYRPDKLSSQLKMAYKNGQYRYLAEYALAGSAFFMRVKDESKAHSALKAKLKKEYRAYKDKARLDVKCRDLSSKLKEVLTDLKQPARTYEQSIATAKKLYELADCAVKVQTQEELDNHQTEEMTENEDQDEEAELSPLPSLS
;
A
#
# COMPACT_ATOMS: atom_id res chain seq x y z
N MET A 1 16.68 -35.09 20.22
CA MET A 1 15.24 -35.23 20.39
C MET A 1 14.69 -36.11 19.29
N PRO A 2 13.69 -36.96 19.54
CA PRO A 2 13.10 -37.75 18.47
C PRO A 2 12.47 -36.83 17.42
N TYR A 3 12.67 -37.16 16.16
CA TYR A 3 12.05 -36.49 15.03
C TYR A 3 10.53 -36.70 15.10
N ILE A 4 9.77 -35.61 15.23
CA ILE A 4 8.30 -35.63 15.17
C ILE A 4 7.89 -35.21 13.76
N PRO A 5 7.41 -36.14 12.92
CA PRO A 5 6.95 -35.79 11.58
C PRO A 5 5.58 -35.11 11.67
N PHE A 6 5.49 -33.86 11.22
CA PHE A 6 4.21 -33.20 11.02
C PHE A 6 3.68 -33.47 9.62
N THR A 7 2.36 -33.72 9.53
CA THR A 7 1.70 -33.81 8.23
C THR A 7 1.72 -32.44 7.51
N ASP A 8 1.55 -32.43 6.20
CA ASP A 8 1.52 -31.17 5.47
C ASP A 8 0.31 -30.31 5.86
N GLU A 9 -0.80 -30.95 6.23
CA GLU A 9 -1.97 -30.23 6.80
C GLU A 9 -1.60 -29.54 8.12
N GLN A 10 -0.88 -30.20 9.02
CA GLN A 10 -0.44 -29.60 10.29
C GLN A 10 0.49 -28.41 10.08
N LYS A 11 1.42 -28.48 9.11
CA LYS A 11 2.29 -27.38 8.75
C LYS A 11 1.51 -26.20 8.14
N ILE A 12 0.55 -26.50 7.28
CA ILE A 12 -0.35 -25.49 6.69
C ILE A 12 -1.21 -24.83 7.78
N MET A 13 -1.79 -25.62 8.69
CA MET A 13 -2.57 -25.08 9.81
C MET A 13 -1.73 -24.17 10.70
N ALA A 14 -0.56 -24.62 11.12
CA ALA A 14 0.36 -23.82 11.93
C ALA A 14 0.77 -22.52 11.23
N ASN A 15 1.04 -22.57 9.93
CA ASN A 15 1.46 -21.39 9.17
C ASN A 15 0.28 -20.44 8.81
N SER A 16 -0.97 -20.88 9.05
CA SER A 16 -2.18 -20.09 8.82
C SER A 16 -2.73 -19.45 10.11
N VAL A 17 -2.04 -19.61 11.23
CA VAL A 17 -2.45 -19.02 12.51
C VAL A 17 -2.40 -17.50 12.39
N ASP A 18 -3.48 -16.82 12.81
CA ASP A 18 -3.52 -15.37 12.89
C ASP A 18 -2.56 -14.86 13.96
N LEU A 19 -1.53 -14.15 13.51
CA LEU A 19 -0.45 -13.66 14.38
C LEU A 19 -0.93 -12.58 15.34
N GLU A 20 -1.90 -11.74 14.96
CA GLU A 20 -2.46 -10.74 15.87
C GLU A 20 -3.12 -11.42 17.06
N TYR A 21 -4.07 -12.31 16.79
CA TYR A 21 -4.77 -13.02 17.83
C TYR A 21 -3.82 -13.83 18.72
N PHE A 22 -2.91 -14.58 18.08
CA PHE A 22 -1.92 -15.40 18.78
C PHE A 22 -1.05 -14.58 19.71
N LEU A 23 -0.47 -13.48 19.22
CA LEU A 23 0.47 -12.65 19.98
C LEU A 23 -0.23 -11.88 21.09
N ARG A 24 -1.44 -11.35 20.85
CA ARG A 24 -2.26 -10.72 21.91
C ARG A 24 -2.60 -11.70 23.03
N SER A 25 -2.94 -12.96 22.69
CA SER A 25 -3.20 -14.00 23.68
C SER A 25 -1.99 -14.36 24.53
N ARG A 26 -0.80 -14.03 24.04
CA ARG A 26 0.49 -14.22 24.74
C ARG A 26 1.02 -12.94 25.42
N GLY A 27 0.21 -11.87 25.44
CA GLY A 27 0.54 -10.63 26.14
C GLY A 27 1.42 -9.67 25.34
N GLU A 28 1.66 -9.93 24.05
CA GLU A 28 2.41 -8.99 23.21
C GLU A 28 1.59 -7.73 22.90
N LYS A 29 2.27 -6.60 22.86
CA LYS A 29 1.64 -5.32 22.55
C LYS A 29 1.63 -5.11 21.03
N LEU A 30 0.42 -4.98 20.47
CA LEU A 30 0.20 -4.69 19.06
C LEU A 30 -0.55 -3.37 18.90
N GLU A 31 -0.02 -2.49 18.07
CA GLU A 31 -0.67 -1.23 17.68
C GLU A 31 -1.22 -1.38 16.26
N LYS A 32 -2.49 -1.03 16.06
CA LYS A 32 -3.11 -1.08 14.74
C LYS A 32 -2.64 0.11 13.90
N VAL A 33 -2.21 -0.16 12.67
CA VAL A 33 -1.77 0.84 11.71
C VAL A 33 -2.43 0.52 10.37
N GLY A 34 -3.53 1.20 10.07
CA GLY A 34 -4.34 0.89 8.90
C GLY A 34 -4.88 -0.53 8.93
N ARG A 35 -4.51 -1.35 7.96
CA ARG A 35 -4.92 -2.76 7.84
C ARG A 35 -3.98 -3.73 8.53
N GLU A 36 -2.84 -3.26 9.00
CA GLU A 36 -1.79 -4.06 9.63
C GLU A 36 -1.70 -3.78 11.12
N TYR A 37 -0.95 -4.60 11.82
CA TYR A 37 -0.60 -4.40 13.22
C TYR A 37 0.91 -4.32 13.35
N LYS A 38 1.40 -3.32 14.07
CA LYS A 38 2.80 -3.21 14.46
C LYS A 38 3.02 -3.92 15.79
N LEU A 39 4.01 -4.79 15.84
CA LEU A 39 4.48 -5.35 17.10
C LEU A 39 5.35 -4.32 17.81
N ILE A 40 4.92 -3.94 19.00
CA ILE A 40 5.62 -2.98 19.84
C ILE A 40 6.29 -3.71 20.99
N TYR A 41 7.61 -3.68 21.02
CA TYR A 41 8.37 -4.25 22.12
C TYR A 41 9.55 -3.36 22.50
N SER A 42 10.07 -3.56 23.69
CA SER A 42 11.25 -2.88 24.16
C SER A 42 12.25 -3.91 24.67
N ASP A 43 13.51 -3.68 24.40
CA ASP A 43 14.64 -4.45 24.92
C ASP A 43 15.74 -3.48 25.40
N GLY A 44 16.94 -3.99 25.67
CA GLY A 44 18.09 -3.18 26.11
C GLY A 44 18.50 -2.08 25.12
N SER A 45 18.09 -2.18 23.83
CA SER A 45 18.39 -1.20 22.78
C SER A 45 17.32 -0.14 22.60
N GLY A 46 16.15 -0.28 23.25
CA GLY A 46 15.05 0.67 23.22
C GLY A 46 13.73 0.11 22.72
N ARG A 47 12.83 1.01 22.25
CA ARG A 47 11.53 0.64 21.68
C ARG A 47 11.70 0.25 20.22
N HIS A 48 11.06 -0.85 19.84
CA HIS A 48 11.04 -1.39 18.48
C HIS A 48 9.59 -1.46 17.95
N ASP A 49 9.42 -1.10 16.69
CA ASP A 49 8.15 -1.11 15.97
C ASP A 49 8.30 -1.42 14.48
N SER A 50 9.42 -2.06 14.09
CA SER A 50 9.75 -2.35 12.69
C SER A 50 9.01 -3.56 12.11
N ILE A 51 8.37 -4.37 12.96
CA ILE A 51 7.66 -5.57 12.53
C ILE A 51 6.19 -5.27 12.35
N THR A 52 5.70 -5.42 11.12
CA THR A 52 4.28 -5.36 10.79
C THR A 52 3.74 -6.75 10.51
N MET A 53 2.45 -6.95 10.76
CA MET A 53 1.77 -8.21 10.50
C MET A 53 0.35 -8.02 10.02
N SER A 54 -0.11 -8.96 9.20
CA SER A 54 -1.48 -9.03 8.69
C SER A 54 -1.90 -10.50 8.59
N GLY A 55 -2.89 -10.89 9.37
CA GLY A 55 -3.31 -12.28 9.48
C GLY A 55 -2.15 -13.20 9.89
N SER A 56 -1.82 -14.17 9.06
CA SER A 56 -0.71 -15.13 9.32
C SER A 56 0.65 -14.69 8.76
N THR A 57 0.75 -13.51 8.16
CA THR A 57 1.98 -13.01 7.54
C THR A 57 2.56 -11.86 8.34
N TRP A 58 3.87 -11.69 8.25
CA TRP A 58 4.60 -10.62 8.90
C TRP A 58 5.78 -10.16 8.06
N PHE A 59 6.24 -8.93 8.32
CA PHE A 59 7.44 -8.37 7.71
C PHE A 59 8.18 -7.48 8.70
N ASP A 60 9.49 -7.66 8.81
CA ASP A 60 10.39 -6.77 9.55
C ASP A 60 11.06 -5.80 8.58
N HIS A 61 10.63 -4.55 8.63
CA HIS A 61 11.11 -3.48 7.75
C HIS A 61 12.57 -3.10 8.02
N LYS A 62 13.06 -3.31 9.26
CA LYS A 62 14.46 -3.03 9.62
C LYS A 62 15.40 -4.06 8.99
N ASN A 63 15.06 -5.34 9.09
CA ASN A 63 15.91 -6.43 8.66
C ASN A 63 15.51 -6.99 7.27
N GLN A 64 14.52 -6.41 6.61
CA GLN A 64 14.04 -6.78 5.26
C GLN A 64 13.73 -8.28 5.14
N THR A 65 13.08 -8.84 6.15
CA THR A 65 12.71 -10.25 6.21
C THR A 65 11.27 -10.43 6.63
N GLY A 66 10.62 -11.48 6.18
CA GLY A 66 9.22 -11.75 6.49
C GLY A 66 8.82 -13.17 6.14
N GLY A 67 7.55 -13.49 6.35
CA GLY A 67 7.02 -14.81 6.03
C GLY A 67 5.74 -15.15 6.76
N GLY A 68 5.41 -16.44 6.88
CA GLY A 68 4.26 -16.94 7.62
C GLY A 68 4.54 -17.13 9.12
N ALA A 69 3.50 -17.58 9.85
CA ALA A 69 3.53 -17.69 11.31
C ALA A 69 4.66 -18.59 11.84
N ILE A 70 4.92 -19.72 11.20
CA ILE A 70 6.03 -20.61 11.63
C ILE A 70 7.37 -19.86 11.57
N LYS A 71 7.63 -19.15 10.46
CA LYS A 71 8.87 -18.39 10.29
C LYS A 71 8.96 -17.24 11.31
N PHE A 72 7.83 -16.64 11.71
CA PHE A 72 7.79 -15.65 12.79
C PHE A 72 8.29 -16.23 14.11
N MET A 73 7.79 -17.40 14.51
CA MET A 73 8.18 -18.07 15.74
C MET A 73 9.66 -18.42 15.75
N GLN A 74 10.19 -18.87 14.62
CA GLN A 74 11.62 -19.15 14.48
C GLN A 74 12.48 -17.87 14.54
N TYR A 75 12.03 -16.81 13.85
CA TYR A 75 12.76 -15.55 13.78
C TYR A 75 12.73 -14.77 15.09
N PHE A 76 11.55 -14.54 15.63
CA PHE A 76 11.35 -13.63 16.75
C PHE A 76 11.56 -14.30 18.11
N TYR A 77 11.18 -15.58 18.23
CA TYR A 77 11.35 -16.35 19.47
C TYR A 77 12.48 -17.38 19.42
N GLY A 78 13.19 -17.49 18.30
CA GLY A 78 14.32 -18.43 18.15
C GLY A 78 13.93 -19.90 18.26
N MET A 79 12.67 -20.23 18.02
CA MET A 79 12.16 -21.59 18.17
C MET A 79 12.68 -22.52 17.06
N SER A 80 12.85 -23.80 17.40
CA SER A 80 12.98 -24.81 16.36
C SER A 80 11.71 -24.91 15.52
N PHE A 81 11.79 -25.44 14.30
CA PHE A 81 10.61 -25.68 13.47
C PHE A 81 9.55 -26.51 14.21
N THR A 82 9.97 -27.55 14.91
CA THR A 82 9.08 -28.44 15.69
C THR A 82 8.36 -27.68 16.82
N ASP A 83 9.11 -26.90 17.60
CA ASP A 83 8.53 -26.13 18.71
C ASP A 83 7.59 -25.02 18.20
N ALA A 84 7.96 -24.38 17.10
CA ALA A 84 7.11 -23.37 16.45
C ALA A 84 5.76 -23.96 16.01
N VAL A 85 5.77 -25.12 15.33
CA VAL A 85 4.55 -25.80 14.90
C VAL A 85 3.71 -26.24 16.10
N GLN A 86 4.31 -26.83 17.13
CA GLN A 86 3.60 -27.26 18.34
C GLN A 86 2.97 -26.10 19.10
N ASN A 87 3.66 -24.99 19.25
CA ASN A 87 3.12 -23.78 19.91
C ASN A 87 1.96 -23.17 19.12
N LEU A 88 2.10 -23.04 17.82
CA LEU A 88 1.05 -22.47 16.95
C LEU A 88 -0.21 -23.34 16.90
N LEU A 89 -0.06 -24.67 16.98
CA LEU A 89 -1.19 -25.61 17.05
C LEU A 89 -1.77 -25.80 18.46
N GLY A 90 -1.17 -25.17 19.48
CA GLY A 90 -1.64 -25.26 20.86
C GLY A 90 -1.31 -26.59 21.55
N TYR A 91 -0.40 -27.41 21.01
CA TYR A 91 0.02 -28.68 21.62
C TYR A 91 0.93 -28.48 22.83
N THR A 92 1.66 -27.35 22.86
CA THR A 92 2.52 -26.97 23.98
C THR A 92 2.30 -25.50 24.31
N VAL A 93 2.20 -25.19 25.60
CA VAL A 93 2.17 -23.79 26.08
C VAL A 93 3.52 -23.52 26.74
N SER A 94 4.57 -23.43 25.94
CA SER A 94 5.86 -22.96 26.44
C SER A 94 5.85 -21.46 26.64
N PRO A 95 6.49 -20.93 27.70
CA PRO A 95 6.72 -19.49 27.82
C PRO A 95 7.43 -18.99 26.58
N LEU A 96 6.90 -17.93 25.96
CA LEU A 96 7.56 -17.28 24.82
C LEU A 96 8.69 -16.39 25.39
N THR A 97 9.92 -16.88 25.30
CA THR A 97 11.09 -16.08 25.64
C THR A 97 11.63 -15.50 24.34
N ARG A 98 11.70 -14.19 24.24
CA ARG A 98 12.29 -13.52 23.07
C ARG A 98 13.76 -13.92 22.98
N ASN A 99 14.15 -14.54 21.90
CA ASN A 99 15.52 -14.97 21.66
C ASN A 99 16.23 -14.02 20.69
N MET A 100 15.92 -12.72 20.82
CA MET A 100 16.73 -11.76 20.12
C MET A 100 18.11 -11.75 20.80
N PRO A 101 19.21 -11.87 20.04
CA PRO A 101 20.51 -11.69 20.60
C PRO A 101 20.50 -10.34 21.33
N GLU A 102 20.91 -10.32 22.60
CA GLU A 102 21.29 -9.08 23.28
C GLU A 102 22.45 -8.48 22.48
N THR A 103 22.12 -7.86 21.36
CA THR A 103 23.00 -6.85 20.82
C THR A 103 22.95 -5.74 21.85
N ALA A 104 24.03 -5.56 22.56
CA ALA A 104 24.24 -4.35 23.33
C ALA A 104 23.71 -3.19 22.48
N PRO A 105 22.91 -2.26 23.05
CA PRO A 105 22.34 -1.19 22.27
C PRO A 105 23.50 -0.52 21.54
N GLU A 106 23.55 -0.70 20.21
CA GLU A 106 24.40 0.19 19.44
C GLU A 106 23.92 1.59 19.81
N PRO A 107 24.80 2.45 20.32
CA PRO A 107 24.39 3.81 20.67
C PRO A 107 23.69 4.36 19.44
N LYS A 108 22.45 4.87 19.60
CA LYS A 108 21.73 5.50 18.49
C LYS A 108 22.71 6.47 17.85
N LYS A 109 23.17 6.16 16.64
CA LYS A 109 24.08 7.04 15.93
C LYS A 109 23.39 8.38 15.81
N GLU A 110 24.06 9.41 16.30
CA GLU A 110 23.54 10.76 16.23
C GLU A 110 23.38 11.16 14.77
N PHE A 111 22.22 11.69 14.42
CA PHE A 111 21.97 12.13 13.06
C PHE A 111 22.93 13.26 12.70
N THR A 112 23.68 13.05 11.64
CA THR A 112 24.60 14.05 11.09
C THR A 112 24.36 14.17 9.59
N LEU A 113 24.17 15.42 9.14
CA LEU A 113 24.04 15.69 7.71
C LEU A 113 25.33 15.29 6.96
N PRO A 114 25.23 14.64 5.80
CA PRO A 114 26.36 14.45 4.90
C PRO A 114 27.05 15.78 4.58
N PRO A 115 28.39 15.83 4.57
CA PRO A 115 29.11 17.09 4.35
C PRO A 115 28.81 17.65 2.97
N LYS A 116 28.53 18.94 2.89
CA LYS A 116 28.21 19.66 1.65
C LYS A 116 29.42 19.79 0.73
N ASN A 117 29.23 19.53 -0.56
CA ASN A 117 30.19 19.91 -1.58
C ASN A 117 30.16 21.44 -1.85
N LYS A 118 31.26 21.98 -2.38
CA LYS A 118 31.38 23.41 -2.73
C LYS A 118 30.45 23.80 -3.89
N THR A 119 30.13 22.86 -4.77
CA THR A 119 29.28 23.04 -5.93
C THR A 119 28.19 21.98 -5.97
N MET A 120 27.17 22.18 -6.83
CA MET A 120 26.07 21.22 -7.03
C MET A 120 25.99 20.74 -8.49
N ASN A 121 27.12 20.76 -9.22
CA ASN A 121 27.12 20.55 -10.66
C ASN A 121 26.55 19.18 -11.06
N LEU A 122 26.92 18.12 -10.34
CA LEU A 122 26.44 16.77 -10.66
C LEU A 122 24.96 16.59 -10.26
N VAL A 123 24.54 17.17 -9.14
CA VAL A 123 23.14 17.18 -8.74
C VAL A 123 22.27 17.97 -9.72
N TYR A 124 22.71 19.15 -10.17
CA TYR A 124 22.00 19.91 -11.21
C TYR A 124 21.94 19.13 -12.53
N ALA A 125 23.05 18.53 -12.95
CA ALA A 125 23.05 17.70 -14.16
C ALA A 125 22.10 16.52 -14.05
N TYR A 126 22.07 15.86 -12.90
CA TYR A 126 21.18 14.74 -12.63
C TYR A 126 19.70 15.17 -12.63
N LEU A 127 19.34 16.17 -11.82
CA LEU A 127 17.94 16.57 -11.67
C LEU A 127 17.37 17.24 -12.92
N ILE A 128 18.15 18.11 -13.58
CA ILE A 128 17.67 18.90 -14.72
C ILE A 128 17.82 18.14 -16.04
N LYS A 129 18.98 17.51 -16.30
CA LYS A 129 19.23 16.90 -17.61
C LYS A 129 18.78 15.45 -17.71
N GLN A 130 18.82 14.70 -16.60
CA GLN A 130 18.42 13.28 -16.61
C GLN A 130 16.98 13.08 -16.13
N ARG A 131 16.53 13.92 -15.18
CA ARG A 131 15.18 13.83 -14.59
C ARG A 131 14.22 14.88 -15.15
N TYR A 132 14.71 15.82 -15.96
CA TYR A 132 13.94 16.89 -16.62
C TYR A 132 13.22 17.85 -15.66
N ILE A 133 13.61 17.88 -14.38
CA ILE A 133 13.03 18.77 -13.38
C ILE A 133 13.42 20.20 -13.73
N ALA A 134 12.46 21.13 -13.65
CA ALA A 134 12.66 22.53 -13.97
C ALA A 134 13.77 23.16 -13.12
N PRO A 135 14.72 23.92 -13.74
CA PRO A 135 15.84 24.54 -13.01
C PRO A 135 15.41 25.43 -11.86
N GLU A 136 14.30 26.15 -12.01
CA GLU A 136 13.73 27.02 -11.00
C GLU A 136 13.24 26.24 -9.77
N VAL A 137 12.66 25.06 -9.95
CA VAL A 137 12.22 24.19 -8.87
C VAL A 137 13.43 23.66 -8.08
N VAL A 138 14.46 23.15 -8.79
CA VAL A 138 15.69 22.69 -8.14
C VAL A 138 16.37 23.82 -7.38
N SER A 139 16.46 25.01 -8.00
CA SER A 139 17.12 26.18 -7.42
C SER A 139 16.37 26.72 -6.20
N PHE A 140 15.05 26.63 -6.18
CA PHE A 140 14.22 27.00 -5.02
C PHE A 140 14.62 26.17 -3.80
N PHE A 141 14.55 24.86 -3.90
CA PHE A 141 14.88 23.96 -2.78
C PHE A 141 16.37 23.97 -2.41
N ALA A 142 17.24 24.21 -3.38
CA ALA A 142 18.67 24.36 -3.11
C ALA A 142 18.97 25.63 -2.30
N LYS A 143 18.31 26.75 -2.59
CA LYS A 143 18.44 28.01 -1.81
C LYS A 143 17.93 27.86 -0.38
N GLU A 144 16.89 27.04 -0.16
CA GLU A 144 16.40 26.69 1.16
C GLU A 144 17.31 25.68 1.92
N GLY A 145 18.38 25.22 1.27
CA GLY A 145 19.28 24.21 1.86
C GLY A 145 18.69 22.81 1.92
N LYS A 146 17.53 22.59 1.31
CA LYS A 146 16.82 21.30 1.29
C LYS A 146 17.39 20.32 0.26
N ILE A 147 18.06 20.82 -0.78
CA ILE A 147 18.77 20.01 -1.78
C ILE A 147 20.23 20.47 -1.85
N TYR A 148 21.16 19.52 -1.79
CA TYR A 148 22.57 19.79 -2.01
C TYR A 148 23.32 18.55 -2.51
N GLU A 149 24.59 18.73 -2.91
CA GLU A 149 25.50 17.66 -3.31
C GLU A 149 26.40 17.28 -2.14
N ASP A 150 26.51 15.97 -1.80
CA ASP A 150 27.48 15.55 -0.79
C ASP A 150 28.91 15.61 -1.35
N SER A 151 29.89 15.94 -0.49
CA SER A 151 31.29 16.11 -0.90
C SER A 151 32.05 14.79 -1.05
N GLU A 152 31.52 13.68 -0.52
CA GLU A 152 32.21 12.38 -0.49
C GLU A 152 31.99 11.60 -1.80
N HIS A 153 30.76 11.57 -2.28
CA HIS A 153 30.35 10.72 -3.42
C HIS A 153 29.51 11.47 -4.45
N HIS A 154 29.34 12.77 -4.28
CA HIS A 154 28.55 13.64 -5.17
C HIS A 154 27.09 13.20 -5.36
N ASN A 155 26.50 12.60 -4.32
CA ASN A 155 25.10 12.22 -4.34
C ASN A 155 24.19 13.43 -4.12
N ALA A 156 22.97 13.36 -4.63
CA ALA A 156 21.92 14.28 -4.25
C ALA A 156 21.43 13.98 -2.84
N VAL A 157 21.46 14.98 -1.96
CA VAL A 157 20.96 14.92 -0.60
C VAL A 157 19.68 15.74 -0.52
N PHE A 158 18.61 15.14 0.00
CA PHE A 158 17.32 15.75 0.24
C PHE A 158 17.06 15.77 1.74
N VAL A 159 16.82 16.96 2.32
CA VAL A 159 16.77 17.17 3.76
C VAL A 159 15.35 17.47 4.23
N GLY A 160 14.94 16.78 5.28
CA GLY A 160 13.74 17.08 6.08
C GLY A 160 14.10 17.88 7.33
N PHE A 161 13.37 18.96 7.57
CA PHE A 161 13.57 19.86 8.70
C PHE A 161 12.38 19.78 9.67
N ASP A 162 12.64 20.06 10.95
CA ASP A 162 11.58 20.34 11.91
C ASP A 162 11.07 21.79 11.80
N GLU A 163 10.09 22.13 12.63
CA GLU A 163 9.43 23.44 12.67
C GLU A 163 10.39 24.58 13.09
N ASN A 164 11.52 24.25 13.71
CA ASN A 164 12.56 25.19 14.13
C ASN A 164 13.65 25.35 13.06
N GLY A 165 13.50 24.71 11.91
CA GLY A 165 14.51 24.72 10.85
C GLY A 165 15.73 23.85 11.18
N VAL A 166 15.63 22.91 12.13
CA VAL A 166 16.71 21.98 12.42
C VAL A 166 16.57 20.75 11.53
N PRO A 167 17.64 20.33 10.83
CA PRO A 167 17.61 19.13 10.00
C PRO A 167 17.45 17.88 10.89
N ARG A 168 16.46 17.05 10.58
CA ARG A 168 16.12 15.82 11.32
C ARG A 168 16.27 14.57 10.50
N GLN A 169 16.18 14.69 9.19
CA GLN A 169 16.22 13.57 8.27
C GLN A 169 16.97 13.98 7.01
N ALA A 170 17.68 13.05 6.40
CA ALA A 170 18.21 13.22 5.07
C ALA A 170 18.10 11.92 4.26
N HIS A 171 17.81 12.08 2.99
CA HIS A 171 17.77 10.98 2.02
C HIS A 171 18.80 11.22 0.93
N LYS A 172 19.65 10.22 0.65
CA LYS A 172 20.64 10.28 -0.41
C LYS A 172 20.21 9.50 -1.63
N ARG A 173 20.48 10.06 -2.80
CA ARG A 173 20.28 9.39 -4.08
C ARG A 173 21.52 9.52 -4.95
N SER A 174 21.96 8.40 -5.50
CA SER A 174 23.06 8.38 -6.46
C SER A 174 22.74 9.25 -7.67
N THR A 175 23.67 10.15 -8.04
CA THR A 175 23.63 10.93 -9.28
C THR A 175 24.28 10.19 -10.45
N ASN A 176 24.91 9.04 -10.18
CA ASN A 176 25.62 8.26 -11.18
C ASN A 176 24.63 7.57 -12.13
N SER A 177 24.86 7.69 -13.43
CA SER A 177 24.05 7.06 -14.50
C SER A 177 24.57 5.67 -14.88
N TYR A 178 25.78 5.32 -14.46
CA TYR A 178 26.44 4.07 -14.79
C TYR A 178 26.64 3.21 -13.55
N GLY A 179 26.28 1.95 -13.64
CA GLY A 179 26.44 0.99 -12.55
C GLY A 179 25.23 0.94 -11.60
N LYS A 180 25.46 0.49 -10.39
CA LYS A 180 24.39 0.27 -9.38
C LYS A 180 23.98 1.61 -8.78
N THR A 181 22.76 2.05 -9.07
CA THR A 181 22.15 3.21 -8.42
C THR A 181 21.56 2.82 -7.06
N PHE A 182 21.56 3.76 -6.12
CA PHE A 182 20.96 3.54 -4.80
C PHE A 182 20.17 4.76 -4.32
N ARG A 183 19.27 4.49 -3.39
CA ARG A 183 18.60 5.47 -2.54
C ARG A 183 18.67 4.96 -1.10
N ILE A 184 19.03 5.82 -0.17
CA ILE A 184 19.20 5.44 1.24
C ILE A 184 18.87 6.61 2.16
N THR A 185 18.20 6.34 3.26
CA THR A 185 18.04 7.28 4.36
C THR A 185 19.33 7.34 5.17
N VAL A 186 19.80 8.53 5.49
CA VAL A 186 21.00 8.74 6.29
C VAL A 186 20.77 8.18 7.69
N GLU A 187 21.76 7.48 8.20
CA GLU A 187 21.69 6.83 9.50
C GLU A 187 21.45 7.86 10.63
N GLY A 188 20.64 7.49 11.61
CA GLY A 188 20.24 8.40 12.70
C GLY A 188 19.10 9.35 12.35
N SER A 189 18.61 9.36 11.09
CA SER A 189 17.46 10.17 10.67
C SER A 189 16.21 9.86 11.48
N ASP A 190 15.47 10.92 11.82
CA ASP A 190 14.14 10.83 12.42
C ASP A 190 13.09 10.72 11.32
N THR A 191 12.38 9.59 11.25
CA THR A 191 11.40 9.28 10.20
C THR A 191 10.08 10.05 10.34
N ASP A 192 9.88 10.78 11.45
CA ASP A 192 8.76 11.70 11.62
C ASP A 192 8.92 12.98 10.80
N PHE A 193 10.09 13.19 10.22
CA PHE A 193 10.39 14.32 9.33
C PHE A 193 10.80 13.82 7.96
N SER A 194 10.53 14.62 6.93
CA SER A 194 10.87 14.27 5.56
C SER A 194 11.08 15.53 4.73
N PHE A 195 11.55 15.31 3.48
CA PHE A 195 11.62 16.40 2.50
C PHE A 195 10.22 16.95 2.25
N ALA A 196 10.01 18.23 2.54
CA ALA A 196 8.70 18.88 2.46
C ALA A 196 8.81 20.35 2.09
N HIS A 197 7.71 20.89 1.57
CA HIS A 197 7.41 22.31 1.41
C HIS A 197 6.04 22.58 2.00
N TYR A 198 5.89 23.64 2.78
CA TYR A 198 4.63 24.06 3.36
C TYR A 198 4.24 25.41 2.80
N GLY A 199 3.13 25.44 2.07
CA GLY A 199 2.51 26.63 1.52
C GLY A 199 1.39 27.15 2.41
N THR A 200 0.66 28.12 1.89
CA THR A 200 -0.43 28.81 2.61
C THR A 200 -1.81 28.18 2.40
N SER A 201 -1.97 27.33 1.36
CA SER A 201 -3.25 26.67 1.10
C SER A 201 -3.50 25.50 2.06
N GLY A 202 -4.77 25.13 2.24
CA GLY A 202 -5.14 23.96 3.05
C GLY A 202 -4.92 22.60 2.35
N ARG A 203 -4.11 22.54 1.30
CA ARG A 203 -3.90 21.34 0.48
C ARG A 203 -2.52 20.76 0.68
N LEU A 204 -2.45 19.45 0.97
CA LEU A 204 -1.21 18.68 1.10
C LEU A 204 -1.14 17.61 0.01
N TYR A 205 -0.09 17.64 -0.78
CA TYR A 205 0.26 16.59 -1.75
C TYR A 205 1.31 15.64 -1.15
N VAL A 206 1.06 14.34 -1.20
CA VAL A 206 1.89 13.31 -0.57
C VAL A 206 2.48 12.40 -1.64
N PHE A 207 3.80 12.26 -1.68
CA PHE A 207 4.54 11.48 -2.68
C PHE A 207 5.36 10.35 -2.05
N GLU A 208 5.66 9.30 -2.84
CA GLU A 208 6.56 8.23 -2.40
C GLU A 208 8.03 8.66 -2.40
N ALA A 209 8.45 9.42 -3.41
CA ALA A 209 9.84 9.83 -3.56
C ALA A 209 9.98 11.31 -3.95
N THR A 210 11.11 11.91 -3.56
CA THR A 210 11.39 13.32 -3.82
C THR A 210 11.42 13.64 -5.32
N ILE A 211 11.89 12.72 -6.15
CA ILE A 211 11.95 12.92 -7.61
C ILE A 211 10.53 13.09 -8.16
N ASP A 212 9.55 12.31 -7.68
CA ASP A 212 8.17 12.39 -8.15
C ASP A 212 7.49 13.68 -7.69
N MET A 213 7.75 14.13 -6.46
CA MET A 213 7.30 15.44 -5.98
C MET A 213 7.84 16.57 -6.85
N LEU A 214 9.15 16.60 -7.13
CA LEU A 214 9.77 17.65 -7.95
C LEU A 214 9.29 17.58 -9.41
N SER A 215 9.05 16.38 -9.94
CA SER A 215 8.48 16.16 -11.27
C SER A 215 7.06 16.67 -11.37
N TYR A 216 6.23 16.37 -10.36
CA TYR A 216 4.85 16.87 -10.29
C TYR A 216 4.80 18.40 -10.25
N ILE A 217 5.63 19.03 -9.42
CA ILE A 217 5.74 20.51 -9.36
C ILE A 217 6.16 21.07 -10.73
N THR A 218 7.09 20.41 -11.43
CA THR A 218 7.52 20.80 -12.77
C THR A 218 6.41 20.67 -13.82
N LEU A 219 5.57 19.63 -13.70
CA LEU A 219 4.42 19.41 -14.57
C LEU A 219 3.28 20.41 -14.30
N HIS A 220 3.18 20.90 -13.06
CA HIS A 220 2.12 21.80 -12.56
C HIS A 220 2.73 23.05 -11.92
N PRO A 221 3.32 23.97 -12.70
CA PRO A 221 4.10 25.10 -12.19
C PRO A 221 3.25 26.22 -11.59
N ASP A 222 1.94 26.27 -11.88
CA ASP A 222 1.08 27.38 -11.49
C ASP A 222 0.84 27.38 -9.98
N ASN A 223 1.25 28.46 -9.32
CA ASN A 223 1.03 28.70 -7.88
C ASN A 223 1.47 27.55 -6.96
N TRP A 224 2.42 26.73 -7.39
CA TRP A 224 2.82 25.55 -6.62
C TRP A 224 3.30 25.89 -5.21
N GLN A 225 3.95 27.05 -5.01
CA GLN A 225 4.43 27.47 -3.69
C GLN A 225 3.31 27.71 -2.66
N GLU A 226 2.09 27.92 -3.12
CA GLU A 226 0.92 28.08 -2.23
C GLU A 226 0.47 26.75 -1.63
N HIS A 227 0.80 25.63 -2.24
CA HIS A 227 0.42 24.30 -1.78
C HIS A 227 1.52 23.66 -0.92
N SER A 228 1.12 22.70 -0.11
CA SER A 228 2.06 21.92 0.70
C SER A 228 2.35 20.58 0.04
N TYR A 229 3.59 20.13 0.18
CA TYR A 229 4.10 18.89 -0.42
C TYR A 229 4.95 18.16 0.59
N ILE A 230 4.81 16.84 0.68
CA ILE A 230 5.63 15.99 1.56
C ILE A 230 5.94 14.66 0.91
N VAL A 231 7.09 14.10 1.23
CA VAL A 231 7.57 12.82 0.70
C VAL A 231 7.60 11.78 1.81
N MET A 232 7.10 10.57 1.52
CA MET A 232 7.14 9.44 2.46
C MET A 232 8.51 8.74 2.50
N ASN A 233 9.38 8.94 1.50
CA ASN A 233 10.66 8.22 1.31
C ASN A 233 10.52 6.69 1.33
N GLY A 234 9.50 6.20 0.66
CA GLY A 234 9.01 4.83 0.65
C GLY A 234 7.53 4.83 0.95
N VAL A 235 7.10 3.97 1.86
CA VAL A 235 5.66 3.77 2.15
C VAL A 235 5.31 4.04 3.62
N TYR A 236 6.11 4.84 4.32
CA TYR A 236 5.89 5.15 5.73
C TYR A 236 5.08 6.43 5.92
N GLU A 237 4.02 6.34 6.70
CA GLU A 237 3.07 7.42 6.96
C GLU A 237 3.51 8.42 8.03
N SER A 238 4.52 8.11 8.87
CA SER A 238 4.84 8.88 10.08
C SER A 238 5.10 10.37 9.81
N ALA A 239 5.86 10.70 8.77
CA ALA A 239 6.12 12.09 8.40
C ALA A 239 4.86 12.83 7.95
N VAL A 240 3.94 12.15 7.26
CA VAL A 240 2.65 12.73 6.83
C VAL A 240 1.78 13.03 8.05
N LEU A 241 1.66 12.07 8.97
CA LEU A 241 0.87 12.23 10.19
C LEU A 241 1.43 13.33 11.10
N LYS A 242 2.76 13.41 11.21
CA LYS A 242 3.43 14.47 11.94
C LYS A 242 3.17 15.84 11.32
N ALA A 243 3.27 15.96 9.99
CA ALA A 243 2.98 17.20 9.28
C ALA A 243 1.53 17.66 9.49
N LEU A 244 0.57 16.75 9.41
CA LEU A 244 -0.85 17.06 9.64
C LEU A 244 -1.14 17.49 11.08
N ASN A 245 -0.47 16.90 12.06
CA ASN A 245 -0.59 17.30 13.47
C ASN A 245 0.00 18.69 13.72
N ASN A 246 1.03 19.10 12.98
CA ASN A 246 1.71 20.39 13.14
C ASN A 246 1.06 21.53 12.33
N HIS A 247 0.24 21.17 11.32
CA HIS A 247 -0.39 22.12 10.40
C HIS A 247 -1.90 21.87 10.31
N GLU A 248 -2.67 22.38 11.26
CA GLU A 248 -4.13 22.18 11.37
C GLU A 248 -4.92 22.69 10.16
N ASN A 249 -4.35 23.62 9.38
CA ASN A 249 -4.97 24.12 8.15
C ASN A 249 -4.97 23.10 7.00
N LEU A 250 -4.18 22.03 7.07
CA LEU A 250 -4.09 21.00 6.02
C LEU A 250 -5.26 20.03 6.12
N GLN A 251 -6.34 20.32 5.39
CA GLN A 251 -7.59 19.55 5.42
C GLN A 251 -7.90 18.80 4.13
N HIS A 252 -7.26 19.15 3.02
CA HIS A 252 -7.41 18.46 1.74
C HIS A 252 -6.11 17.71 1.41
N ILE A 253 -6.12 16.39 1.56
CA ILE A 253 -4.95 15.55 1.35
C ILE A 253 -5.06 14.86 -0.01
N VAL A 254 -4.06 15.09 -0.84
CA VAL A 254 -3.95 14.52 -2.19
C VAL A 254 -2.80 13.53 -2.20
N ILE A 255 -3.11 12.25 -2.28
CA ILE A 255 -2.10 11.18 -2.28
C ILE A 255 -1.66 10.93 -3.72
N CYS A 256 -0.37 11.15 -3.98
CA CYS A 256 0.26 11.13 -5.30
C CYS A 256 1.29 9.98 -5.36
N THR A 257 0.82 8.77 -5.13
CA THR A 257 1.65 7.55 -5.19
C THR A 257 1.80 7.04 -6.62
N ASP A 258 2.83 6.21 -6.84
CA ASP A 258 3.15 5.61 -8.13
C ASP A 258 1.96 4.82 -8.71
N ASN A 259 1.93 4.67 -10.04
CA ASN A 259 0.92 3.89 -10.74
C ASN A 259 1.38 2.45 -10.92
N ASP A 260 1.75 1.83 -9.82
CA ASP A 260 2.11 0.41 -9.72
C ASP A 260 1.48 -0.23 -8.48
N GLU A 261 1.69 -1.53 -8.28
CA GLU A 261 1.10 -2.29 -7.17
C GLU A 261 1.48 -1.68 -5.81
N GLY A 262 2.75 -1.28 -5.64
CA GLY A 262 3.24 -0.66 -4.40
C GLY A 262 2.57 0.67 -4.09
N GLY A 263 2.46 1.53 -5.11
CA GLY A 263 1.83 2.84 -4.98
C GLY A 263 0.33 2.79 -4.72
N ILE A 264 -0.35 1.81 -5.30
CA ILE A 264 -1.76 1.57 -5.02
C ILE A 264 -1.94 1.08 -3.58
N ASP A 265 -1.11 0.15 -3.11
CA ASP A 265 -1.17 -0.35 -1.73
C ASP A 265 -0.83 0.75 -0.71
N ALA A 266 0.15 1.60 -1.02
CA ALA A 266 0.49 2.75 -0.20
C ALA A 266 -0.69 3.75 -0.10
N TYR A 267 -1.37 4.03 -1.22
CA TYR A 267 -2.57 4.86 -1.23
C TYR A 267 -3.68 4.30 -0.34
N ASP A 268 -4.03 3.03 -0.50
CA ASP A 268 -5.11 2.42 0.28
C ASP A 268 -4.79 2.46 1.77
N ARG A 269 -3.56 2.08 2.15
CA ARG A 269 -3.13 2.10 3.54
C ARG A 269 -3.16 3.49 4.14
N LEU A 270 -2.54 4.48 3.50
CA LEU A 270 -2.52 5.85 4.00
C LEU A 270 -3.93 6.45 4.04
N SER A 271 -4.75 6.21 3.03
CA SER A 271 -6.14 6.67 2.97
C SER A 271 -6.98 6.12 4.13
N ASP A 272 -6.79 4.84 4.49
CA ASP A 272 -7.50 4.23 5.62
C ASP A 272 -7.05 4.85 6.95
N ILE A 273 -5.73 5.03 7.15
CA ILE A 273 -5.18 5.67 8.35
C ILE A 273 -5.72 7.09 8.51
N LEU A 274 -5.71 7.88 7.44
CA LEU A 274 -6.20 9.27 7.47
C LEU A 274 -7.70 9.33 7.80
N ARG A 275 -8.51 8.44 7.22
CA ARG A 275 -9.93 8.36 7.54
C ARG A 275 -10.20 7.93 8.99
N GLU A 276 -9.41 7.03 9.54
CA GLU A 276 -9.48 6.64 10.96
C GLU A 276 -9.15 7.82 11.89
N GLN A 277 -8.31 8.75 11.45
CA GLN A 277 -7.98 9.98 12.17
C GLN A 277 -8.98 11.14 11.92
N GLY A 278 -10.02 10.92 11.10
CA GLY A 278 -11.09 11.88 10.88
C GLY A 278 -10.94 12.76 9.63
N TYR A 279 -9.90 12.56 8.82
CA TYR A 279 -9.75 13.27 7.55
C TYR A 279 -10.73 12.72 6.51
N THR A 280 -11.68 13.56 6.07
CA THR A 280 -12.74 13.15 5.13
C THR A 280 -12.44 13.55 3.68
N ASN A 281 -11.56 14.54 3.47
CA ASN A 281 -11.20 15.02 2.15
C ASN A 281 -9.83 14.46 1.72
N VAL A 282 -9.82 13.15 1.42
CA VAL A 282 -8.65 12.41 0.95
C VAL A 282 -8.91 11.95 -0.48
N THR A 283 -8.09 12.41 -1.41
CA THR A 283 -8.20 12.09 -2.85
C THR A 283 -6.90 11.47 -3.36
N ARG A 284 -6.94 10.86 -4.55
CA ARG A 284 -5.76 10.35 -5.23
C ARG A 284 -5.58 11.07 -6.56
N ILE A 285 -4.32 11.42 -6.85
CA ILE A 285 -3.83 11.73 -8.20
C ILE A 285 -2.73 10.73 -8.50
N TYR A 286 -2.77 10.08 -9.64
CA TYR A 286 -1.76 9.12 -10.08
C TYR A 286 -1.20 9.53 -11.44
N PRO A 287 0.07 9.20 -11.75
CA PRO A 287 0.66 9.49 -13.04
C PRO A 287 0.05 8.62 -14.14
N THR A 288 0.12 9.08 -15.39
CA THR A 288 -0.28 8.31 -16.58
C THR A 288 0.66 7.14 -16.81
N TYR A 289 1.95 7.37 -16.67
CA TYR A 289 2.99 6.34 -16.72
C TYR A 289 3.25 5.76 -15.33
N LYS A 290 4.36 5.04 -15.14
CA LYS A 290 4.66 4.37 -13.89
C LYS A 290 4.74 5.33 -12.69
N ASP A 291 5.41 6.47 -12.84
CA ASP A 291 5.60 7.50 -11.83
C ASP A 291 5.61 8.89 -12.46
N PHE A 292 5.54 9.96 -11.66
CA PHE A 292 5.50 11.33 -12.18
C PHE A 292 6.78 11.75 -12.91
N ASN A 293 7.92 11.11 -12.64
CA ASN A 293 9.11 11.37 -13.41
C ASN A 293 9.04 10.75 -14.81
N GLU A 294 8.37 9.63 -14.95
CA GLU A 294 8.10 9.03 -16.27
C GLU A 294 7.12 9.90 -17.08
N ASP A 295 6.08 10.47 -16.46
CA ASP A 295 5.21 11.47 -17.11
C ASP A 295 6.01 12.69 -17.60
N LEU A 296 6.94 13.19 -16.76
CA LEU A 296 7.78 14.32 -17.13
C LEU A 296 8.75 13.98 -18.28
N LYS A 297 9.30 12.78 -18.32
CA LYS A 297 10.11 12.29 -19.43
C LYS A 297 9.31 12.20 -20.73
N ALA A 298 8.12 11.63 -20.67
CA ALA A 298 7.22 11.56 -21.82
C ALA A 298 6.89 12.95 -22.37
N ARG A 299 6.58 13.92 -21.51
CA ARG A 299 6.36 15.32 -21.90
C ARG A 299 7.58 15.93 -22.61
N ASN A 300 8.78 15.48 -22.29
CA ASN A 300 10.02 15.90 -22.92
C ASN A 300 10.43 15.02 -24.12
N GLY A 301 9.51 14.21 -24.66
CA GLY A 301 9.74 13.36 -25.84
C GLY A 301 10.70 12.20 -25.58
N GLN A 302 10.87 11.78 -24.34
CA GLN A 302 11.70 10.63 -23.96
C GLN A 302 10.84 9.38 -23.77
N SER A 303 11.46 8.22 -24.00
CA SER A 303 10.83 6.94 -23.67
C SER A 303 10.49 6.87 -22.18
N ALA A 304 9.23 6.56 -21.87
CA ALA A 304 8.71 6.46 -20.52
C ALA A 304 8.27 5.03 -20.19
N ILE A 305 8.38 4.66 -18.93
CA ILE A 305 7.96 3.34 -18.45
C ILE A 305 6.43 3.37 -18.28
N ILE A 306 5.75 2.54 -19.05
CA ILE A 306 4.29 2.42 -19.03
C ILE A 306 3.84 1.87 -17.67
N ALA A 307 2.75 2.41 -17.13
CA ALA A 307 2.08 1.85 -15.96
C ALA A 307 1.58 0.44 -16.29
N VAL A 308 1.91 -0.51 -15.42
CA VAL A 308 1.38 -1.87 -15.59
C VAL A 308 -0.02 -1.89 -14.99
N PRO A 309 -1.07 -2.32 -15.71
CA PRO A 309 -2.43 -2.37 -15.19
C PRO A 309 -2.55 -3.39 -14.05
N HIS A 310 -2.25 -2.96 -12.83
CA HIS A 310 -2.30 -3.83 -11.64
C HIS A 310 -3.71 -3.96 -11.05
N GLU A 311 -4.63 -3.05 -11.39
CA GLU A 311 -5.98 -3.02 -10.85
C GLU A 311 -6.73 -4.35 -11.04
N ARG A 312 -6.55 -5.04 -12.17
CA ARG A 312 -7.18 -6.35 -12.40
C ARG A 312 -6.66 -7.47 -11.47
N LYS A 313 -5.35 -7.53 -11.26
CA LYS A 313 -4.76 -8.47 -10.30
C LYS A 313 -5.20 -8.15 -8.88
N ARG A 314 -5.32 -6.89 -8.57
CA ARG A 314 -5.63 -6.37 -7.25
C ARG A 314 -7.07 -6.62 -6.82
N ILE A 315 -8.07 -6.38 -7.72
CA ILE A 315 -9.47 -6.67 -7.42
C ILE A 315 -9.60 -8.12 -6.96
N TYR A 316 -8.97 -9.03 -7.72
CA TYR A 316 -9.00 -10.44 -7.38
C TYR A 316 -8.24 -10.75 -6.09
N HIS A 317 -7.03 -10.22 -5.94
CA HIS A 317 -6.21 -10.42 -4.76
C HIS A 317 -6.93 -9.93 -3.50
N ASN A 318 -7.47 -8.71 -3.53
CA ASN A 318 -8.21 -8.15 -2.42
C ASN A 318 -9.53 -8.89 -2.14
N SER A 319 -10.26 -9.31 -3.16
CA SER A 319 -11.48 -10.11 -2.99
C SER A 319 -11.20 -11.47 -2.36
N VAL A 320 -10.04 -12.05 -2.65
CA VAL A 320 -9.59 -13.32 -2.05
C VAL A 320 -9.07 -13.11 -0.64
N ASP A 321 -8.37 -12.00 -0.41
CA ASP A 321 -7.73 -11.68 0.85
C ASP A 321 -8.59 -10.80 1.77
N ALA A 322 -9.78 -10.38 1.32
CA ALA A 322 -10.73 -9.60 2.11
C ALA A 322 -11.00 -10.19 3.51
N LEU A 323 -10.94 -11.51 3.59
CA LEU A 323 -11.05 -12.26 4.84
C LEU A 323 -9.87 -12.05 5.79
N ASN A 324 -8.71 -11.63 5.27
CA ASN A 324 -7.49 -11.42 6.05
C ASN A 324 -7.29 -9.94 6.42
N TYR A 325 -7.79 -9.01 5.60
CA TYR A 325 -7.50 -7.57 5.72
C TYR A 325 -8.58 -6.77 6.44
N TYR A 326 -9.84 -7.21 6.38
CA TYR A 326 -10.91 -6.50 7.06
C TYR A 326 -11.26 -7.19 8.36
N PRO A 327 -10.93 -6.60 9.52
CA PRO A 327 -11.52 -7.06 10.77
C PRO A 327 -13.02 -6.91 10.61
N TYR A 328 -13.70 -8.04 10.55
CA TYR A 328 -15.13 -8.09 10.42
C TYR A 328 -15.79 -7.33 11.58
N ARG A 329 -16.57 -6.31 11.24
CA ARG A 329 -17.43 -5.61 12.19
C ARG A 329 -18.88 -5.88 11.84
N PRO A 330 -19.50 -6.89 12.48
CA PRO A 330 -20.89 -7.30 12.18
C PRO A 330 -21.87 -6.15 12.26
N ASP A 331 -21.67 -5.25 13.22
CA ASP A 331 -22.47 -4.05 13.47
C ASP A 331 -22.43 -3.04 12.31
N LYS A 332 -21.37 -3.01 11.54
CA LYS A 332 -21.15 -2.08 10.43
C LYS A 332 -21.36 -2.68 9.05
N LEU A 333 -21.43 -4.01 8.92
CA LEU A 333 -21.50 -4.70 7.63
C LEU A 333 -22.60 -4.14 6.72
N SER A 334 -23.82 -3.98 7.24
CA SER A 334 -24.94 -3.43 6.44
C SER A 334 -24.65 -2.04 5.88
N SER A 335 -24.01 -1.17 6.66
CA SER A 335 -23.64 0.18 6.24
C SER A 335 -22.53 0.14 5.20
N GLN A 336 -21.53 -0.70 5.38
CA GLN A 336 -20.40 -0.88 4.46
C GLN A 336 -20.88 -1.39 3.10
N LEU A 337 -21.72 -2.42 3.07
CA LEU A 337 -22.29 -2.95 1.81
C LEU A 337 -23.12 -1.90 1.07
N LYS A 338 -23.97 -1.14 1.78
CA LYS A 338 -24.76 -0.08 1.16
C LYS A 338 -23.91 1.02 0.57
N MET A 339 -22.89 1.46 1.32
CA MET A 339 -22.02 2.55 0.89
C MET A 339 -21.17 2.15 -0.31
N ALA A 340 -20.58 0.96 -0.29
CA ALA A 340 -19.80 0.44 -1.40
C ALA A 340 -20.65 0.31 -2.68
N TYR A 341 -21.87 -0.21 -2.57
CA TYR A 341 -22.78 -0.31 -3.72
C TYR A 341 -23.19 1.08 -4.26
N LYS A 342 -23.58 2.01 -3.37
CA LYS A 342 -24.02 3.36 -3.76
C LYS A 342 -22.92 4.14 -4.51
N ASN A 343 -21.67 3.91 -4.15
CA ASN A 343 -20.52 4.60 -4.70
C ASN A 343 -19.90 3.89 -5.91
N GLY A 344 -20.52 2.78 -6.42
CA GLY A 344 -19.96 1.99 -7.52
C GLY A 344 -18.66 1.25 -7.15
N GLN A 345 -18.35 1.13 -5.86
CA GLN A 345 -17.12 0.50 -5.38
C GLN A 345 -17.31 -1.02 -5.25
N TYR A 346 -17.54 -1.71 -6.39
CA TYR A 346 -17.92 -3.12 -6.41
C TYR A 346 -16.82 -4.04 -5.86
N ARG A 347 -15.58 -3.64 -5.96
CA ARG A 347 -14.46 -4.32 -5.32
C ARG A 347 -14.64 -4.36 -3.80
N TYR A 348 -14.87 -3.22 -3.15
CA TYR A 348 -15.11 -3.16 -1.71
C TYR A 348 -16.39 -3.87 -1.30
N LEU A 349 -17.42 -3.81 -2.15
CA LEU A 349 -18.64 -4.58 -1.95
C LEU A 349 -18.36 -6.09 -1.87
N ALA A 350 -17.53 -6.61 -2.78
CA ALA A 350 -17.10 -8.00 -2.78
C ALA A 350 -16.29 -8.35 -1.51
N GLU A 351 -15.35 -7.49 -1.13
CA GLU A 351 -14.50 -7.68 0.05
C GLU A 351 -15.33 -7.74 1.34
N TYR A 352 -16.24 -6.81 1.55
CA TYR A 352 -17.13 -6.80 2.72
C TYR A 352 -18.08 -8.00 2.74
N ALA A 353 -18.61 -8.39 1.59
CA ALA A 353 -19.49 -9.54 1.47
C ALA A 353 -18.76 -10.86 1.79
N LEU A 354 -17.50 -11.01 1.31
CA LEU A 354 -16.68 -12.18 1.65
C LEU A 354 -16.37 -12.28 3.14
N ALA A 355 -15.95 -11.15 3.75
CA ALA A 355 -15.68 -11.11 5.19
C ALA A 355 -16.94 -11.48 6.00
N GLY A 356 -18.10 -10.96 5.61
CA GLY A 356 -19.37 -11.32 6.23
C GLY A 356 -19.75 -12.79 6.04
N SER A 357 -19.53 -13.34 4.85
CA SER A 357 -19.77 -14.76 4.56
C SER A 357 -18.97 -15.67 5.48
N ALA A 358 -17.67 -15.39 5.63
CA ALA A 358 -16.79 -16.17 6.51
C ALA A 358 -17.26 -16.14 7.96
N PHE A 359 -17.67 -14.96 8.46
CA PHE A 359 -18.20 -14.82 9.81
C PHE A 359 -19.48 -15.66 10.04
N PHE A 360 -20.43 -15.58 9.13
CA PHE A 360 -21.71 -16.28 9.29
C PHE A 360 -21.60 -17.78 9.04
N MET A 361 -20.57 -18.27 8.37
CA MET A 361 -20.38 -19.71 8.18
C MET A 361 -20.22 -20.47 9.48
N ARG A 362 -19.72 -19.87 10.56
CA ARG A 362 -19.52 -20.50 11.88
C ARG A 362 -18.95 -21.92 11.79
N VAL A 363 -18.03 -22.14 10.86
CA VAL A 363 -17.42 -23.46 10.69
C VAL A 363 -16.50 -23.69 11.87
N LYS A 364 -16.53 -24.89 12.45
CA LYS A 364 -15.60 -25.28 13.53
C LYS A 364 -14.12 -25.05 13.15
N ASP A 365 -13.87 -24.93 11.87
CA ASP A 365 -12.58 -24.65 11.28
C ASP A 365 -12.73 -23.50 10.26
N GLU A 366 -12.66 -22.27 10.78
CA GLU A 366 -12.74 -21.05 9.97
C GLU A 366 -11.66 -21.02 8.88
N SER A 367 -10.48 -21.62 9.15
CA SER A 367 -9.37 -21.65 8.19
C SER A 367 -9.68 -22.54 6.97
N LYS A 368 -10.39 -23.65 7.14
CA LYS A 368 -10.82 -24.52 6.03
C LYS A 368 -11.90 -23.87 5.18
N ALA A 369 -12.88 -23.21 5.81
CA ALA A 369 -13.91 -22.45 5.09
C ALA A 369 -13.30 -21.29 4.30
N HIS A 370 -12.37 -20.57 4.86
CA HIS A 370 -11.58 -19.53 4.21
C HIS A 370 -10.80 -20.06 3.00
N SER A 371 -10.05 -21.13 3.18
CA SER A 371 -9.25 -21.72 2.12
C SER A 371 -10.12 -22.27 0.97
N ALA A 372 -11.25 -22.86 1.27
CA ALA A 372 -12.19 -23.38 0.27
C ALA A 372 -12.84 -22.24 -0.53
N LEU A 373 -13.30 -21.17 0.15
CA LEU A 373 -13.82 -19.96 -0.51
C LEU A 373 -12.76 -19.29 -1.38
N LYS A 374 -11.56 -19.15 -0.87
CA LYS A 374 -10.41 -18.59 -1.57
C LYS A 374 -10.08 -19.38 -2.85
N ALA A 375 -10.03 -20.70 -2.75
CA ALA A 375 -9.77 -21.59 -3.88
C ALA A 375 -10.86 -21.52 -4.95
N LYS A 376 -12.14 -21.47 -4.54
CA LYS A 376 -13.28 -21.37 -5.43
C LYS A 376 -13.29 -20.05 -6.20
N LEU A 377 -13.15 -18.91 -5.51
CA LEU A 377 -13.06 -17.59 -6.16
C LEU A 377 -11.87 -17.52 -7.12
N LYS A 378 -10.73 -18.09 -6.75
CA LYS A 378 -9.54 -18.15 -7.58
C LYS A 378 -9.80 -18.91 -8.89
N LYS A 379 -10.52 -20.00 -8.82
CA LYS A 379 -10.90 -20.81 -9.99
C LYS A 379 -11.89 -20.06 -10.88
N GLU A 380 -12.89 -19.44 -10.29
CA GLU A 380 -13.93 -18.70 -11.02
C GLU A 380 -13.34 -17.46 -11.70
N TYR A 381 -12.52 -16.66 -11.02
CA TYR A 381 -11.85 -15.52 -11.64
C TYR A 381 -10.93 -15.90 -12.80
N ARG A 382 -10.16 -16.98 -12.69
CA ARG A 382 -9.35 -17.49 -13.81
C ARG A 382 -10.23 -17.88 -14.99
N ALA A 383 -11.35 -18.55 -14.71
CA ALA A 383 -12.30 -18.93 -15.76
C ALA A 383 -12.92 -17.71 -16.48
N TYR A 384 -13.11 -16.59 -15.79
CA TYR A 384 -13.55 -15.33 -16.40
C TYR A 384 -12.46 -14.69 -17.25
N LYS A 385 -11.23 -14.64 -16.72
CA LYS A 385 -10.09 -14.06 -17.44
C LYS A 385 -9.73 -14.81 -18.71
N ASP A 386 -9.88 -16.14 -18.72
CA ASP A 386 -9.54 -16.98 -19.87
C ASP A 386 -10.65 -17.02 -20.94
N LYS A 387 -11.88 -16.66 -20.59
CA LYS A 387 -12.98 -16.48 -21.53
C LYS A 387 -13.08 -15.01 -21.91
N ALA A 388 -12.58 -14.63 -23.05
CA ALA A 388 -12.72 -13.28 -23.62
C ALA A 388 -14.19 -12.85 -23.89
N ARG A 389 -15.19 -13.57 -23.35
CA ARG A 389 -16.61 -13.27 -23.40
C ARG A 389 -17.22 -13.37 -22.00
N LEU A 390 -17.48 -12.24 -21.40
CA LEU A 390 -18.34 -12.12 -20.25
C LEU A 390 -19.81 -12.03 -20.69
N ASP A 391 -20.36 -13.14 -21.20
CA ASP A 391 -21.77 -13.21 -21.58
C ASP A 391 -22.74 -13.19 -20.38
N VAL A 392 -22.25 -13.21 -19.17
CA VAL A 392 -23.06 -13.23 -17.95
C VAL A 392 -22.89 -11.92 -17.21
N LYS A 393 -23.62 -10.90 -17.64
CA LYS A 393 -23.87 -9.71 -16.81
C LYS A 393 -24.56 -10.16 -15.53
N CYS A 394 -23.99 -9.83 -14.38
CA CYS A 394 -24.72 -10.04 -13.14
C CYS A 394 -25.84 -8.97 -13.04
N ARG A 395 -26.94 -9.23 -13.75
CA ARG A 395 -28.10 -8.32 -13.85
C ARG A 395 -28.79 -8.04 -12.51
N ASP A 396 -28.35 -8.70 -11.46
CA ASP A 396 -29.13 -8.80 -10.20
C ASP A 396 -28.35 -8.41 -8.94
N LEU A 397 -27.27 -7.65 -9.07
CA LEU A 397 -26.47 -7.20 -7.92
C LEU A 397 -27.32 -6.44 -6.89
N SER A 398 -28.23 -5.57 -7.36
CA SER A 398 -29.12 -4.79 -6.51
C SER A 398 -30.10 -5.68 -5.73
N SER A 399 -30.65 -6.71 -6.36
CA SER A 399 -31.55 -7.66 -5.71
C SER A 399 -30.84 -8.49 -4.66
N LYS A 400 -29.68 -9.05 -4.99
CA LYS A 400 -28.84 -9.80 -4.06
C LYS A 400 -28.42 -8.95 -2.84
N LEU A 401 -28.07 -7.68 -3.08
CA LEU A 401 -27.77 -6.77 -1.97
C LEU A 401 -29.00 -6.54 -1.08
N LYS A 402 -30.19 -6.34 -1.64
CA LYS A 402 -31.44 -6.17 -0.86
C LYS A 402 -31.75 -7.39 -0.01
N GLU A 403 -31.59 -8.59 -0.54
CA GLU A 403 -31.79 -9.84 0.20
C GLU A 403 -30.84 -9.94 1.39
N VAL A 404 -29.55 -9.72 1.16
CA VAL A 404 -28.53 -9.75 2.22
C VAL A 404 -28.84 -8.72 3.30
N LEU A 405 -29.17 -7.46 2.90
CA LEU A 405 -29.50 -6.41 3.85
C LEU A 405 -30.75 -6.71 4.67
N THR A 406 -31.70 -7.46 4.12
CA THR A 406 -32.90 -7.91 4.83
C THR A 406 -32.53 -8.98 5.87
N ASP A 407 -31.71 -9.93 5.49
CA ASP A 407 -31.22 -10.96 6.40
C ASP A 407 -30.39 -10.36 7.56
N LEU A 408 -29.56 -9.35 7.28
CA LEU A 408 -28.72 -8.72 8.29
C LEU A 408 -29.49 -7.93 9.36
N LYS A 409 -30.77 -7.64 9.14
CA LYS A 409 -31.63 -6.98 10.14
C LYS A 409 -32.10 -7.90 11.24
N GLN A 410 -31.98 -9.22 11.08
CA GLN A 410 -32.46 -10.19 12.07
C GLN A 410 -31.50 -10.21 13.28
N PRO A 411 -32.01 -9.99 14.51
CA PRO A 411 -31.15 -9.85 15.70
C PRO A 411 -30.62 -11.17 16.23
N ALA A 412 -31.35 -12.27 16.02
CA ALA A 412 -30.96 -13.61 16.44
C ALA A 412 -31.12 -14.60 15.29
N ARG A 413 -30.22 -15.58 15.18
CA ARG A 413 -30.19 -16.54 14.08
C ARG A 413 -29.91 -17.96 14.58
N THR A 414 -30.57 -18.92 13.96
CA THR A 414 -30.16 -20.32 14.09
C THR A 414 -28.87 -20.54 13.27
N TYR A 415 -28.24 -21.70 13.52
CA TYR A 415 -27.08 -22.12 12.74
C TYR A 415 -27.40 -22.20 11.24
N GLU A 416 -28.53 -22.78 10.87
CA GLU A 416 -28.97 -22.90 9.47
C GLU A 416 -29.21 -21.53 8.82
N GLN A 417 -29.83 -20.59 9.53
CA GLN A 417 -30.01 -19.22 9.06
C GLN A 417 -28.70 -18.51 8.87
N SER A 418 -27.72 -18.74 9.75
CA SER A 418 -26.38 -18.20 9.60
C SER A 418 -25.68 -18.71 8.33
N ILE A 419 -25.77 -20.03 8.07
CA ILE A 419 -25.21 -20.63 6.84
C ILE A 419 -25.93 -20.11 5.59
N ALA A 420 -27.26 -19.93 5.63
CA ALA A 420 -28.00 -19.35 4.50
C ALA A 420 -27.56 -17.92 4.21
N THR A 421 -27.37 -17.10 5.24
CA THR A 421 -26.85 -15.73 5.07
C THR A 421 -25.42 -15.72 4.54
N ALA A 422 -24.57 -16.64 5.02
CA ALA A 422 -23.19 -16.78 4.51
C ALA A 422 -23.16 -17.09 2.99
N LYS A 423 -24.05 -17.98 2.53
CA LYS A 423 -24.19 -18.29 1.10
C LYS A 423 -24.61 -17.08 0.28
N LYS A 424 -25.62 -16.32 0.75
CA LYS A 424 -26.08 -15.10 0.07
C LYS A 424 -24.99 -14.03 0.00
N LEU A 425 -24.21 -13.85 1.07
CA LEU A 425 -23.07 -12.94 1.08
C LEU A 425 -21.99 -13.38 0.10
N TYR A 426 -21.73 -14.68 0.01
CA TYR A 426 -20.79 -15.21 -0.96
C TYR A 426 -21.26 -14.96 -2.40
N GLU A 427 -22.53 -15.22 -2.71
CA GLU A 427 -23.13 -14.96 -4.02
C GLU A 427 -23.11 -13.46 -4.36
N LEU A 428 -23.29 -12.58 -3.38
CA LEU A 428 -23.18 -11.14 -3.56
C LEU A 428 -21.75 -10.75 -3.92
N ALA A 429 -20.74 -11.32 -3.23
CA ALA A 429 -19.34 -11.07 -3.52
C ALA A 429 -18.95 -11.51 -4.95
N ASP A 430 -19.35 -12.74 -5.34
CA ASP A 430 -19.12 -13.28 -6.66
C ASP A 430 -19.75 -12.39 -7.76
N CYS A 431 -20.97 -11.92 -7.52
CA CYS A 431 -21.67 -11.01 -8.42
C CYS A 431 -20.96 -9.65 -8.53
N ALA A 432 -20.51 -9.10 -7.42
CA ALA A 432 -19.78 -7.81 -7.40
C ALA A 432 -18.44 -7.88 -8.17
N VAL A 433 -17.70 -8.98 -8.02
CA VAL A 433 -16.46 -9.22 -8.80
C VAL A 433 -16.75 -9.25 -10.30
N LYS A 434 -17.84 -9.91 -10.70
CA LYS A 434 -18.24 -10.00 -12.12
C LYS A 434 -18.58 -8.63 -12.72
N VAL A 435 -19.33 -7.81 -11.97
CA VAL A 435 -19.68 -6.44 -12.42
C VAL A 435 -18.45 -5.59 -12.57
N GLN A 436 -17.53 -5.62 -11.60
CA GLN A 436 -16.28 -4.86 -11.64
C GLN A 436 -15.42 -5.27 -12.86
N THR A 437 -15.28 -6.56 -13.12
CA THR A 437 -14.49 -7.07 -14.25
C THR A 437 -15.10 -6.68 -15.58
N GLN A 438 -16.43 -6.63 -15.68
CA GLN A 438 -17.12 -6.18 -16.90
C GLN A 438 -16.91 -4.69 -17.16
N GLU A 439 -17.03 -3.85 -16.14
CA GLU A 439 -16.79 -2.41 -16.28
C GLU A 439 -15.36 -2.10 -16.76
N GLU A 440 -14.38 -2.86 -16.26
CA GLU A 440 -12.99 -2.72 -16.71
C GLU A 440 -12.81 -3.08 -18.17
N LEU A 441 -13.48 -4.13 -18.64
CA LEU A 441 -13.43 -4.54 -20.04
C LEU A 441 -14.16 -3.56 -20.97
N ASP A 442 -15.31 -3.06 -20.54
CA ASP A 442 -16.09 -2.09 -21.32
C ASP A 442 -15.30 -0.77 -21.46
N ASN A 443 -14.60 -0.32 -20.40
CA ASN A 443 -13.74 0.86 -20.44
C ASN A 443 -12.55 0.67 -21.41
N HIS A 444 -11.91 -0.51 -21.43
CA HIS A 444 -10.81 -0.77 -22.34
C HIS A 444 -11.25 -0.80 -23.83
N GLN A 445 -12.42 -1.37 -24.10
CA GLN A 445 -12.95 -1.36 -25.46
C GLN A 445 -13.27 0.06 -25.94
N THR A 446 -13.71 0.93 -25.03
CA THR A 446 -13.97 2.34 -25.34
C THR A 446 -12.67 3.10 -25.62
N GLU A 447 -11.61 2.84 -24.83
CA GLU A 447 -10.28 3.42 -25.05
C GLU A 447 -9.66 2.94 -26.38
N GLU A 448 -9.75 1.64 -26.71
CA GLU A 448 -9.27 1.11 -27.99
C GLU A 448 -10.06 1.65 -29.21
N MET A 449 -11.35 1.93 -29.04
CA MET A 449 -12.16 2.55 -30.09
C MET A 449 -11.80 4.02 -30.31
N THR A 450 -11.57 4.78 -29.25
CA THR A 450 -11.14 6.19 -29.37
C THR A 450 -9.73 6.31 -29.93
N GLU A 451 -8.78 5.43 -29.55
CA GLU A 451 -7.44 5.41 -30.15
C GLU A 451 -7.44 5.03 -31.65
N ASN A 452 -8.37 4.17 -32.09
CA ASN A 452 -8.51 3.84 -33.52
C ASN A 452 -9.20 4.97 -34.28
N GLU A 453 -10.18 5.65 -33.73
CA GLU A 453 -10.83 6.82 -34.36
C GLU A 453 -9.83 7.97 -34.53
N ASP A 454 -8.98 8.25 -33.53
CA ASP A 454 -7.91 9.27 -33.62
C ASP A 454 -6.83 8.91 -34.67
N GLN A 455 -6.51 7.61 -34.86
CA GLN A 455 -5.59 7.15 -35.90
C GLN A 455 -6.19 7.24 -37.31
N ASP A 456 -7.47 7.00 -37.46
CA ASP A 456 -8.18 7.13 -38.74
C ASP A 456 -8.37 8.62 -39.13
N GLU A 457 -8.61 9.54 -38.19
CA GLU A 457 -8.64 10.98 -38.43
C GLU A 457 -7.24 11.54 -38.81
N GLU A 458 -6.16 11.06 -38.20
CA GLU A 458 -4.79 11.44 -38.60
C GLU A 458 -4.40 10.89 -39.98
N ALA A 459 -4.93 9.73 -40.40
CA ALA A 459 -4.68 9.15 -41.68
C ALA A 459 -5.43 9.89 -42.84
N GLU A 460 -6.61 10.46 -42.56
CA GLU A 460 -7.37 11.27 -43.53
C GLU A 460 -6.77 12.69 -43.71
N LEU A 461 -5.98 13.21 -42.74
CA LEU A 461 -5.35 14.51 -42.82
C LEU A 461 -3.97 14.53 -43.47
N SER A 462 -3.48 13.41 -43.99
CA SER A 462 -2.23 13.35 -44.74
C SER A 462 -2.38 14.03 -46.10
N PRO A 463 -1.57 15.05 -46.45
CA PRO A 463 -1.68 15.75 -47.71
C PRO A 463 -1.30 14.81 -48.86
N LEU A 464 -2.14 14.76 -49.88
CA LEU A 464 -1.91 14.07 -51.15
C LEU A 464 -0.52 14.49 -51.72
N PRO A 465 0.29 13.54 -52.24
CA PRO A 465 1.56 13.88 -52.84
C PRO A 465 1.33 14.77 -54.07
N SER A 466 1.96 15.93 -54.09
CA SER A 466 1.98 16.84 -55.23
C SER A 466 2.61 16.15 -56.44
N LEU A 467 1.83 15.89 -57.47
CA LEU A 467 2.28 15.52 -58.79
C LEU A 467 3.05 16.72 -59.41
N SER A 468 4.34 16.58 -59.61
CA SER A 468 5.13 17.35 -60.56
C SER A 468 5.98 16.45 -61.41
#